data_c729808f024e5beca80d49e2d8cd84fa
#
_entry.id   c729808f024e5beca80d49e2d8cd84fa
#
_cell.length_a   1.000
_cell.length_b   1.000
_cell.length_c   1.000
_cell.angle_alpha   90.00
_cell.angle_beta   90.00
_cell.angle_gamma   90.00
#
_symmetry.space_group_name_H-M   'P 1'
#
loop_
_entity.id
_entity.type
_entity.pdbx_description
1 polymer ?
#
loop_
_entity_poly.entity_id
_entity_poly.type
_entity_poly.pdbx_seq_one_letter_code
_entity_poly.pdbx_strand_id
1 'polypeptide(L)'
;LQLSMSGIRDLSVIETAPQDRKPVATAVLRRDDATLRTVLERELAREGQVFWVYNRVQGLERVAEYVRKLVPTARVGMAHGQMSESELESNMHKFWHGELDVLVCTAIVESGLDFPRANTLVVDQAQLFGLGQLYQLRGRVGRSDRQAYAFFVVPDTEHLSEVAEERLRIIMDMDYLGAGFQVAMEDLRLRGAGNILGEVQSGHMGRVGLDLYLEMLEEAVARLKGTPVTQDVETELNLGLPAHIPQSYIEDGRERLRCYKALTSATSGAAREEVALSMRDRFGSFPQELVNFIAVLDGALLTNMRTGAQTAVALKYLLGLKDGERRPIHLGIYGAGMQGHMQTRAISTLFDIEEL
;
A
#
# COMPACT_ATOMS: atom_id res chain seq x y z
N LEU A 1 6.84 -3.50 9.70
CA LEU A 1 6.25 -2.32 9.09
C LEU A 1 5.96 -1.23 10.13
N GLN A 2 5.18 -1.52 11.19
CA GLN A 2 4.83 -0.55 12.23
C GLN A 2 6.06 0.12 12.87
N LEU A 3 7.10 -0.66 13.25
CA LEU A 3 8.34 -0.11 13.80
C LEU A 3 9.13 0.75 12.79
N SER A 4 8.97 0.48 11.50
CA SER A 4 9.60 1.28 10.44
C SER A 4 8.83 2.57 10.19
N MET A 5 7.50 2.53 10.23
CA MET A 5 6.65 3.71 10.10
C MET A 5 6.81 4.68 11.27
N SER A 6 7.08 4.17 12.48
CA SER A 6 7.39 5.00 13.65
C SER A 6 8.84 5.53 13.68
N GLY A 7 9.63 5.34 12.64
CA GLY A 7 11.02 5.80 12.58
C GLY A 7 11.98 5.07 13.54
N ILE A 8 11.56 3.91 14.09
CA ILE A 8 12.40 3.07 14.97
C ILE A 8 13.31 2.15 14.15
N ARG A 9 12.90 1.79 12.94
CA ARG A 9 13.68 1.00 11.97
C ARG A 9 13.62 1.64 10.60
N ASP A 10 14.70 1.52 9.84
CA ASP A 10 14.75 1.96 8.46
C ASP A 10 13.82 1.11 7.58
N LEU A 11 13.21 1.75 6.59
CA LEU A 11 12.34 1.14 5.59
C LEU A 11 12.85 1.47 4.20
N SER A 12 13.08 0.43 3.41
CA SER A 12 13.32 0.57 1.96
C SER A 12 12.15 0.00 1.19
N VAL A 13 11.55 0.81 0.32
CA VAL A 13 10.42 0.41 -0.52
C VAL A 13 10.91 0.17 -1.94
N ILE A 14 10.60 -1.00 -2.51
CA ILE A 14 10.88 -1.33 -3.90
C ILE A 14 9.58 -1.17 -4.68
N GLU A 15 9.46 -0.06 -5.41
CA GLU A 15 8.23 0.30 -6.15
C GLU A 15 8.27 -0.15 -7.60
N THR A 16 9.46 -0.34 -8.16
CA THR A 16 9.62 -0.69 -9.58
C THR A 16 9.61 -2.20 -9.76
N ALA A 17 8.63 -2.70 -10.49
CA ALA A 17 8.57 -4.10 -10.88
C ALA A 17 9.56 -4.42 -12.01
N PRO A 18 10.02 -5.69 -12.17
CA PRO A 18 10.78 -6.11 -13.34
C PRO A 18 10.02 -5.84 -14.65
N GLN A 19 10.74 -5.40 -15.70
CA GLN A 19 10.14 -4.87 -16.94
C GLN A 19 9.22 -5.85 -17.69
N ASP A 20 9.45 -7.16 -17.62
CA ASP A 20 8.71 -8.17 -18.40
C ASP A 20 7.65 -8.93 -17.60
N ARG A 21 7.37 -8.52 -16.36
CA ARG A 21 6.42 -9.22 -15.50
C ARG A 21 4.99 -8.71 -15.70
N LYS A 22 4.09 -9.63 -16.08
CA LYS A 22 2.65 -9.33 -16.19
C LYS A 22 1.98 -9.42 -14.82
N PRO A 23 1.01 -8.55 -14.51
CA PRO A 23 0.15 -8.70 -13.33
C PRO A 23 -0.54 -10.07 -13.33
N VAL A 24 -0.68 -10.67 -12.15
CA VAL A 24 -1.41 -11.92 -11.98
C VAL A 24 -2.91 -11.62 -11.97
N ALA A 25 -3.64 -12.12 -12.98
CA ALA A 25 -5.09 -11.97 -13.02
C ALA A 25 -5.71 -12.71 -11.85
N THR A 26 -6.40 -11.98 -10.99
CA THR A 26 -6.90 -12.48 -9.70
C THR A 26 -8.43 -12.53 -9.71
N ALA A 27 -9.02 -13.63 -9.23
CA ALA A 27 -10.46 -13.78 -9.11
C ALA A 27 -10.84 -14.53 -7.81
N VAL A 28 -11.97 -14.15 -7.22
CA VAL A 28 -12.61 -14.90 -6.14
C VAL A 28 -13.73 -15.74 -6.75
N LEU A 29 -13.71 -17.04 -6.50
CA LEU A 29 -14.68 -18.00 -7.00
C LEU A 29 -15.43 -18.67 -5.85
N ARG A 30 -16.74 -18.83 -5.99
CA ARG A 30 -17.46 -19.79 -5.16
C ARG A 30 -17.14 -21.20 -5.63
N ARG A 31 -17.10 -22.14 -4.72
CA ARG A 31 -16.74 -23.54 -5.01
C ARG A 31 -17.77 -24.15 -5.95
N ASP A 32 -17.35 -24.39 -7.19
CA ASP A 32 -18.13 -25.03 -8.23
C ASP A 32 -17.23 -25.96 -9.05
N ASP A 33 -17.60 -27.24 -9.13
CA ASP A 33 -16.78 -28.26 -9.76
C ASP A 33 -16.59 -28.02 -11.27
N ALA A 34 -17.59 -27.49 -11.96
CA ALA A 34 -17.50 -27.22 -13.39
C ALA A 34 -16.50 -26.08 -13.69
N THR A 35 -16.58 -25.01 -12.90
CA THR A 35 -15.68 -23.88 -12.99
C THR A 35 -14.24 -24.28 -12.65
N LEU A 36 -14.05 -25.01 -11.55
CA LEU A 36 -12.71 -25.46 -11.12
C LEU A 36 -12.08 -26.42 -12.11
N ARG A 37 -12.88 -27.34 -12.70
CA ARG A 37 -12.41 -28.21 -13.80
C ARG A 37 -11.93 -27.37 -14.98
N THR A 38 -12.72 -26.41 -15.42
CA THR A 38 -12.37 -25.52 -16.54
C THR A 38 -11.07 -24.77 -16.28
N VAL A 39 -10.86 -24.27 -15.05
CA VAL A 39 -9.61 -23.62 -14.65
C VAL A 39 -8.41 -24.55 -14.81
N LEU A 40 -8.52 -25.77 -14.29
CA LEU A 40 -7.44 -26.77 -14.36
C LEU A 40 -7.17 -27.17 -15.82
N GLU A 41 -8.20 -27.55 -16.58
CA GLU A 41 -8.06 -27.98 -17.97
C GLU A 41 -7.44 -26.88 -18.86
N ARG A 42 -7.81 -25.62 -18.64
CA ARG A 42 -7.23 -24.48 -19.36
C ARG A 42 -5.73 -24.35 -19.11
N GLU A 43 -5.27 -24.54 -17.88
CA GLU A 43 -3.84 -24.49 -17.56
C GLU A 43 -3.09 -25.67 -18.17
N LEU A 44 -3.64 -26.87 -18.07
CA LEU A 44 -3.05 -28.07 -18.64
C LEU A 44 -2.98 -28.03 -20.17
N ALA A 45 -4.01 -27.48 -20.82
CA ALA A 45 -4.05 -27.33 -22.28
C ALA A 45 -2.94 -26.43 -22.83
N ARG A 46 -2.40 -25.53 -22.03
CA ARG A 46 -1.24 -24.69 -22.40
C ARG A 46 0.08 -25.19 -21.83
N GLU A 47 0.13 -26.46 -21.39
CA GLU A 47 1.30 -27.11 -20.82
C GLU A 47 1.85 -26.38 -19.55
N GLY A 48 0.97 -25.72 -18.83
CA GLY A 48 1.28 -25.06 -17.58
C GLY A 48 1.04 -26.00 -16.39
N GLN A 49 1.40 -25.54 -15.21
CA GLN A 49 1.26 -26.24 -13.94
C GLN A 49 0.44 -25.42 -12.95
N VAL A 50 -0.21 -26.12 -12.03
CA VAL A 50 -1.10 -25.53 -11.03
C VAL A 50 -0.59 -25.77 -9.63
N PHE A 51 -0.51 -24.71 -8.82
CA PHE A 51 -0.48 -24.84 -7.37
C PHE A 51 -1.90 -24.86 -6.82
N TRP A 52 -2.24 -25.92 -6.08
CA TRP A 52 -3.48 -25.99 -5.31
C TRP A 52 -3.14 -25.91 -3.83
N VAL A 53 -3.38 -24.75 -3.23
CA VAL A 53 -2.99 -24.47 -1.84
C VAL A 53 -4.18 -24.68 -0.91
N TYR A 54 -3.96 -25.43 0.16
CA TYR A 54 -4.89 -25.66 1.25
C TYR A 54 -4.23 -25.32 2.59
N ASN A 55 -4.98 -24.77 3.56
CA ASN A 55 -4.33 -24.19 4.75
C ASN A 55 -3.99 -25.20 5.86
N ARG A 56 -4.34 -26.49 5.73
CA ARG A 56 -4.12 -27.52 6.75
C ARG A 56 -3.50 -28.76 6.14
N VAL A 57 -2.62 -29.41 6.88
CA VAL A 57 -2.10 -30.73 6.50
C VAL A 57 -3.20 -31.79 6.63
N GLN A 58 -3.98 -31.68 7.71
CA GLN A 58 -5.11 -32.60 7.90
C GLN A 58 -6.17 -32.35 6.82
N GLY A 59 -6.46 -33.39 6.04
CA GLY A 59 -7.41 -33.34 4.94
C GLY A 59 -6.79 -33.03 3.57
N LEU A 60 -5.48 -32.78 3.48
CA LEU A 60 -4.79 -32.48 2.21
C LEU A 60 -4.94 -33.67 1.22
N GLU A 61 -4.87 -34.93 1.68
CA GLU A 61 -5.09 -36.10 0.84
C GLU A 61 -6.48 -36.10 0.19
N ARG A 62 -7.53 -35.76 0.97
CA ARG A 62 -8.88 -35.62 0.40
C ARG A 62 -8.98 -34.54 -0.65
N VAL A 63 -8.24 -33.46 -0.48
CA VAL A 63 -8.15 -32.39 -1.49
C VAL A 63 -7.44 -32.90 -2.74
N ALA A 64 -6.36 -33.65 -2.59
CA ALA A 64 -5.66 -34.26 -3.73
C ALA A 64 -6.54 -35.27 -4.47
N GLU A 65 -7.29 -36.11 -3.77
CA GLU A 65 -8.26 -37.01 -4.35
C GLU A 65 -9.39 -36.26 -5.08
N TYR A 66 -9.87 -35.18 -4.51
CA TYR A 66 -10.87 -34.31 -5.13
C TYR A 66 -10.34 -33.74 -6.46
N VAL A 67 -9.11 -33.23 -6.47
CA VAL A 67 -8.48 -32.70 -7.71
C VAL A 67 -8.31 -33.82 -8.76
N ARG A 68 -7.89 -35.04 -8.35
CA ARG A 68 -7.81 -36.22 -9.26
C ARG A 68 -9.17 -36.58 -9.87
N LYS A 69 -10.26 -36.40 -9.11
CA LYS A 69 -11.63 -36.62 -9.62
C LYS A 69 -12.10 -35.52 -10.55
N LEU A 70 -11.72 -34.26 -10.30
CA LEU A 70 -12.04 -33.14 -11.16
C LEU A 70 -11.40 -33.29 -12.56
N VAL A 71 -10.12 -33.67 -12.62
CA VAL A 71 -9.35 -33.84 -13.85
C VAL A 71 -8.57 -35.15 -13.77
N PRO A 72 -9.17 -36.28 -14.18
CA PRO A 72 -8.55 -37.61 -14.07
C PRO A 72 -7.27 -37.80 -14.91
N THR A 73 -7.06 -36.96 -15.89
CA THR A 73 -5.86 -36.95 -16.75
C THR A 73 -4.67 -36.25 -16.12
N ALA A 74 -4.90 -35.45 -15.06
CA ALA A 74 -3.84 -34.68 -14.39
C ALA A 74 -2.98 -35.55 -13.48
N ARG A 75 -1.68 -35.37 -13.52
CA ARG A 75 -0.72 -35.97 -12.60
C ARG A 75 -0.63 -35.10 -11.35
N VAL A 76 -1.24 -35.57 -10.26
CA VAL A 76 -1.39 -34.81 -9.01
C VAL A 76 -0.43 -35.31 -7.95
N GLY A 77 0.47 -34.43 -7.49
CA GLY A 77 1.35 -34.65 -6.35
C GLY A 77 0.93 -33.85 -5.12
N MET A 78 1.57 -34.15 -3.98
CA MET A 78 1.34 -33.44 -2.71
C MET A 78 2.65 -32.93 -2.11
N ALA A 79 2.57 -31.81 -1.36
CA ALA A 79 3.69 -31.28 -0.61
C ALA A 79 3.22 -30.62 0.71
N HIS A 80 3.72 -31.08 1.86
CA HIS A 80 3.43 -30.48 3.16
C HIS A 80 4.55 -30.76 4.18
N GLY A 81 4.69 -29.95 5.23
CA GLY A 81 5.80 -29.96 6.19
C GLY A 81 5.85 -31.17 7.14
N GLN A 82 4.86 -32.08 7.10
CA GLN A 82 4.88 -33.30 7.86
C GLN A 82 5.33 -34.53 7.02
N MET A 83 5.63 -34.31 5.72
CA MET A 83 6.24 -35.35 4.89
C MET A 83 7.71 -35.55 5.28
N SER A 84 8.26 -36.72 5.01
CA SER A 84 9.70 -36.90 5.10
C SER A 84 10.42 -35.98 4.10
N GLU A 85 11.61 -35.52 4.46
CA GLU A 85 12.40 -34.61 3.60
C GLU A 85 12.60 -35.19 2.20
N SER A 86 12.89 -36.53 2.11
CA SER A 86 13.07 -37.20 0.83
C SER A 86 11.81 -37.28 -0.04
N GLU A 87 10.63 -37.47 0.57
CA GLU A 87 9.34 -37.45 -0.18
C GLU A 87 8.98 -36.05 -0.65
N LEU A 88 9.19 -35.05 0.22
CA LEU A 88 8.94 -33.66 -0.11
C LEU A 88 9.84 -33.23 -1.28
N GLU A 89 11.15 -33.50 -1.17
CA GLU A 89 12.12 -33.20 -2.22
C GLU A 89 11.79 -33.92 -3.52
N SER A 90 11.43 -35.19 -3.47
CA SER A 90 11.04 -35.95 -4.67
C SER A 90 9.81 -35.35 -5.36
N ASN A 91 8.76 -34.98 -4.62
CA ASN A 91 7.56 -34.40 -5.20
C ASN A 91 7.81 -32.99 -5.74
N MET A 92 8.63 -32.18 -5.08
CA MET A 92 9.03 -30.86 -5.56
C MET A 92 9.88 -30.98 -6.84
N HIS A 93 10.81 -31.92 -6.89
CA HIS A 93 11.62 -32.20 -8.07
C HIS A 93 10.77 -32.65 -9.27
N LYS A 94 9.83 -33.59 -9.06
CA LYS A 94 8.87 -34.04 -10.10
C LYS A 94 8.04 -32.87 -10.63
N PHE A 95 7.58 -32.01 -9.74
CA PHE A 95 6.81 -30.83 -10.15
C PHE A 95 7.67 -29.85 -10.93
N TRP A 96 8.92 -29.62 -10.52
CA TRP A 96 9.84 -28.73 -11.22
C TRP A 96 10.16 -29.22 -12.64
N HIS A 97 10.31 -30.54 -12.83
CA HIS A 97 10.58 -31.14 -14.15
C HIS A 97 9.31 -31.33 -15.02
N GLY A 98 8.13 -30.98 -14.52
CA GLY A 98 6.88 -31.11 -15.27
C GLY A 98 6.36 -32.57 -15.31
N GLU A 99 6.80 -33.42 -14.40
CA GLU A 99 6.27 -34.77 -14.22
C GLU A 99 4.93 -34.76 -13.44
N LEU A 100 4.65 -33.68 -12.75
CA LEU A 100 3.37 -33.39 -12.09
C LEU A 100 2.75 -32.14 -12.71
N ASP A 101 1.44 -32.20 -12.90
CA ASP A 101 0.65 -31.10 -13.49
C ASP A 101 0.05 -30.20 -12.38
N VAL A 102 -0.35 -30.83 -11.27
CA VAL A 102 -0.92 -30.13 -10.12
C VAL A 102 -0.17 -30.53 -8.86
N LEU A 103 0.27 -29.54 -8.09
CA LEU A 103 0.84 -29.75 -6.77
C LEU A 103 -0.15 -29.25 -5.70
N VAL A 104 -0.75 -30.19 -4.97
CA VAL A 104 -1.60 -29.90 -3.81
C VAL A 104 -0.73 -29.74 -2.59
N CYS A 105 -0.71 -28.54 -1.98
CA CYS A 105 0.23 -28.24 -0.92
C CYS A 105 -0.36 -27.34 0.17
N THR A 106 0.32 -27.32 1.31
CA THR A 106 0.13 -26.26 2.30
C THR A 106 0.98 -25.04 1.93
N ALA A 107 1.00 -24.00 2.77
CA ALA A 107 1.77 -22.75 2.54
C ALA A 107 3.30 -22.92 2.39
N ILE A 108 3.84 -24.15 2.37
CA ILE A 108 5.27 -24.49 2.18
C ILE A 108 5.86 -23.94 0.87
N VAL A 109 5.02 -23.61 -0.10
CA VAL A 109 5.44 -22.92 -1.34
C VAL A 109 6.14 -21.57 -1.05
N GLU A 110 6.21 -21.16 0.20
CA GLU A 110 6.96 -19.98 0.65
C GLU A 110 8.50 -20.16 0.55
N SER A 111 9.00 -21.38 0.42
CA SER A 111 10.44 -21.65 0.29
C SER A 111 10.96 -21.36 -1.11
N GLY A 112 11.35 -20.16 -1.39
CA GLY A 112 12.25 -19.61 -2.42
C GLY A 112 12.49 -20.31 -3.79
N LEU A 113 11.87 -21.45 -4.07
CA LEU A 113 12.02 -22.15 -5.34
C LEU A 113 11.20 -21.47 -6.44
N ASP A 114 11.78 -21.40 -7.62
CA ASP A 114 11.14 -20.86 -8.80
C ASP A 114 10.57 -21.96 -9.69
N PHE A 115 9.27 -21.86 -10.03
CA PHE A 115 8.58 -22.81 -10.89
C PHE A 115 8.03 -22.08 -12.14
N PRO A 116 8.81 -21.95 -13.20
CA PRO A 116 8.46 -21.14 -14.36
C PRO A 116 7.18 -21.58 -15.09
N ARG A 117 6.81 -22.87 -14.96
CA ARG A 117 5.58 -23.44 -15.56
C ARG A 117 4.35 -23.28 -14.68
N ALA A 118 4.50 -22.96 -13.40
CA ALA A 118 3.39 -22.79 -12.48
C ALA A 118 2.77 -21.40 -12.66
N ASN A 119 1.80 -21.30 -13.56
CA ASN A 119 1.15 -20.04 -13.92
C ASN A 119 -0.29 -19.95 -13.41
N THR A 120 -0.81 -20.98 -12.77
CA THR A 120 -2.11 -20.94 -12.09
C THR A 120 -1.98 -21.32 -10.61
N LEU A 121 -2.54 -20.47 -9.76
CA LEU A 121 -2.69 -20.69 -8.33
C LEU A 121 -4.19 -20.85 -8.00
N VAL A 122 -4.53 -21.91 -7.29
CA VAL A 122 -5.83 -22.09 -6.66
C VAL A 122 -5.63 -22.13 -5.15
N VAL A 123 -6.25 -21.22 -4.41
CA VAL A 123 -6.24 -21.21 -2.95
C VAL A 123 -7.60 -21.67 -2.44
N ASP A 124 -7.66 -22.89 -1.95
CA ASP A 124 -8.88 -23.49 -1.43
C ASP A 124 -9.18 -22.99 0.00
N GLN A 125 -10.44 -22.67 0.26
CA GLN A 125 -10.88 -22.02 1.49
C GLN A 125 -10.11 -20.71 1.78
N ALA A 126 -10.04 -19.85 0.79
CA ALA A 126 -9.26 -18.62 0.84
C ALA A 126 -9.66 -17.67 1.98
N GLN A 127 -10.90 -17.74 2.48
CA GLN A 127 -11.37 -16.98 3.64
C GLN A 127 -10.60 -17.27 4.93
N LEU A 128 -9.92 -18.42 5.01
CA LEU A 128 -9.14 -18.83 6.19
C LEU A 128 -7.69 -18.29 6.18
N PHE A 129 -7.26 -17.65 5.09
CA PHE A 129 -5.93 -17.10 4.97
C PHE A 129 -5.90 -15.60 5.35
N GLY A 130 -4.77 -15.14 5.88
CA GLY A 130 -4.52 -13.72 6.10
C GLY A 130 -4.22 -12.99 4.78
N LEU A 131 -4.44 -11.67 4.74
CA LEU A 131 -4.22 -10.85 3.55
C LEU A 131 -2.76 -10.94 3.06
N GLY A 132 -1.78 -10.82 3.97
CA GLY A 132 -0.37 -10.98 3.65
C GLY A 132 -0.02 -12.36 3.09
N GLN A 133 -0.65 -13.44 3.59
CA GLN A 133 -0.46 -14.79 3.07
C GLN A 133 -1.01 -14.93 1.64
N LEU A 134 -2.23 -14.44 1.39
CA LEU A 134 -2.83 -14.46 0.05
C LEU A 134 -1.94 -13.70 -0.96
N TYR A 135 -1.40 -12.55 -0.56
CA TYR A 135 -0.49 -11.77 -1.39
C TYR A 135 0.82 -12.52 -1.69
N GLN A 136 1.43 -13.14 -0.70
CA GLN A 136 2.65 -13.93 -0.87
C GLN A 136 2.41 -15.14 -1.77
N LEU A 137 1.31 -15.87 -1.57
CA LEU A 137 0.92 -17.00 -2.41
C LEU A 137 0.68 -16.57 -3.86
N ARG A 138 -0.03 -15.46 -4.09
CA ARG A 138 -0.21 -14.90 -5.43
C ARG A 138 1.11 -14.58 -6.12
N GLY A 139 2.09 -14.11 -5.36
CA GLY A 139 3.44 -13.81 -5.87
C GLY A 139 4.27 -15.03 -6.27
N ARG A 140 3.78 -16.26 -6.00
CA ARG A 140 4.46 -17.51 -6.39
C ARG A 140 4.22 -17.93 -7.83
N VAL A 141 3.20 -17.39 -8.48
CA VAL A 141 2.92 -17.57 -9.90
C VAL A 141 3.24 -16.30 -10.70
N GLY A 142 3.33 -16.41 -12.03
CA GLY A 142 3.60 -15.27 -12.90
C GLY A 142 5.07 -14.83 -12.87
N ARG A 143 5.98 -15.78 -12.87
CA ARG A 143 7.43 -15.54 -12.96
C ARG A 143 7.98 -15.76 -14.37
N SER A 144 7.11 -15.96 -15.34
CA SER A 144 7.41 -16.07 -16.76
C SER A 144 6.69 -14.98 -17.56
N ASP A 145 6.93 -14.92 -18.85
CA ASP A 145 6.24 -14.05 -19.82
C ASP A 145 4.76 -14.42 -20.07
N ARG A 146 4.34 -15.59 -19.58
CA ARG A 146 2.97 -16.08 -19.70
C ARG A 146 2.03 -15.40 -18.71
N GLN A 147 0.78 -15.19 -19.13
CA GLN A 147 -0.25 -14.68 -18.21
C GLN A 147 -0.52 -15.69 -17.09
N ALA A 148 -0.37 -15.25 -15.86
CA ALA A 148 -0.68 -16.05 -14.68
C ALA A 148 -2.05 -15.69 -14.07
N TYR A 149 -2.62 -16.65 -13.35
CA TYR A 149 -3.93 -16.56 -12.73
C TYR A 149 -3.89 -16.99 -11.29
N ALA A 150 -4.62 -16.29 -10.43
CA ALA A 150 -4.83 -16.67 -9.05
C ALA A 150 -6.33 -16.73 -8.76
N PHE A 151 -6.80 -17.89 -8.32
CA PHE A 151 -8.20 -18.14 -7.98
C PHE A 151 -8.31 -18.38 -6.48
N PHE A 152 -9.02 -17.51 -5.80
CA PHE A 152 -9.32 -17.62 -4.39
C PHE A 152 -10.70 -18.26 -4.22
N VAL A 153 -10.72 -19.53 -3.86
CA VAL A 153 -11.94 -20.34 -3.76
C VAL A 153 -12.53 -20.23 -2.37
N VAL A 154 -13.79 -19.88 -2.29
CA VAL A 154 -14.58 -19.81 -1.05
C VAL A 154 -15.73 -20.83 -1.08
N PRO A 155 -16.24 -21.29 0.08
CA PRO A 155 -17.39 -22.17 0.14
C PRO A 155 -18.62 -21.56 -0.54
N ASP A 156 -19.44 -22.39 -1.18
CA ASP A 156 -20.64 -21.92 -1.88
C ASP A 156 -21.77 -21.52 -0.92
N THR A 157 -21.89 -22.24 0.20
CA THR A 157 -23.03 -22.16 1.12
C THR A 157 -22.81 -21.36 2.38
N GLU A 158 -21.57 -20.94 2.67
CA GLU A 158 -21.25 -20.19 3.88
C GLU A 158 -21.27 -18.69 3.64
N HIS A 159 -21.88 -17.95 4.56
CA HIS A 159 -21.67 -16.51 4.65
C HIS A 159 -20.26 -16.24 5.18
N LEU A 160 -19.48 -15.49 4.42
CA LEU A 160 -18.17 -15.08 4.85
C LEU A 160 -18.30 -14.04 5.96
N SER A 161 -17.34 -14.00 6.89
CA SER A 161 -17.27 -12.88 7.83
C SER A 161 -16.90 -11.59 7.09
N GLU A 162 -17.36 -10.44 7.58
CA GLU A 162 -17.05 -9.13 7.00
C GLU A 162 -15.53 -8.92 6.80
N VAL A 163 -14.74 -9.37 7.77
CA VAL A 163 -13.28 -9.30 7.69
C VAL A 163 -12.70 -10.20 6.58
N ALA A 164 -13.31 -11.35 6.31
CA ALA A 164 -12.88 -12.24 5.23
C ALA A 164 -13.26 -11.65 3.86
N GLU A 165 -14.46 -11.10 3.73
CA GLU A 165 -14.89 -10.40 2.50
C GLU A 165 -14.01 -9.20 2.20
N GLU A 166 -13.72 -8.39 3.20
CA GLU A 166 -12.84 -7.22 3.05
C GLU A 166 -11.43 -7.62 2.61
N ARG A 167 -10.83 -8.68 3.21
CA ARG A 167 -9.51 -9.20 2.77
C ARG A 167 -9.52 -9.65 1.31
N LEU A 168 -10.55 -10.37 0.89
CA LEU A 168 -10.68 -10.84 -0.48
C LEU A 168 -10.91 -9.70 -1.46
N ARG A 169 -11.64 -8.67 -1.06
CA ARG A 169 -11.81 -7.44 -1.86
C ARG A 169 -10.48 -6.72 -2.05
N ILE A 170 -9.75 -6.49 -0.96
CA ILE A 170 -8.45 -5.80 -1.00
C ILE A 170 -7.46 -6.54 -1.91
N ILE A 171 -7.36 -7.88 -1.82
CA ILE A 171 -6.42 -8.63 -2.66
C ILE A 171 -6.79 -8.59 -4.15
N MET A 172 -8.08 -8.43 -4.48
CA MET A 172 -8.54 -8.24 -5.86
C MET A 172 -8.24 -6.82 -6.38
N ASP A 173 -8.46 -5.80 -5.56
CA ASP A 173 -8.23 -4.39 -5.93
C ASP A 173 -6.74 -4.08 -6.11
N MET A 174 -5.88 -4.84 -5.43
CA MET A 174 -4.43 -4.69 -5.49
C MET A 174 -3.78 -5.69 -6.44
N ASP A 175 -4.23 -5.75 -7.69
CA ASP A 175 -3.75 -6.68 -8.72
C ASP A 175 -2.49 -6.19 -9.47
N TYR A 176 -2.04 -4.96 -9.23
CA TYR A 176 -0.87 -4.36 -9.88
C TYR A 176 0.46 -4.77 -9.20
N LEU A 177 1.52 -4.70 -10.00
CA LEU A 177 2.87 -4.98 -9.52
C LEU A 177 3.35 -3.87 -8.57
N GLY A 178 4.01 -4.26 -7.48
CA GLY A 178 4.51 -3.31 -6.47
C GLY A 178 3.52 -2.99 -5.35
N ALA A 179 2.31 -3.57 -5.33
CA ALA A 179 1.30 -3.35 -4.29
C ALA A 179 1.70 -3.84 -2.87
N GLY A 180 2.87 -4.46 -2.70
CA GLY A 180 3.27 -5.13 -1.45
C GLY A 180 3.21 -4.25 -0.22
N PHE A 181 3.66 -3.00 -0.33
CA PHE A 181 3.60 -2.05 0.78
C PHE A 181 2.15 -1.72 1.16
N GLN A 182 1.29 -1.45 0.16
CA GLN A 182 -0.11 -1.12 0.40
C GLN A 182 -0.88 -2.31 0.98
N VAL A 183 -0.62 -3.54 0.49
CA VAL A 183 -1.18 -4.77 1.09
C VAL A 183 -0.77 -4.92 2.54
N ALA A 184 0.49 -4.64 2.88
CA ALA A 184 0.97 -4.71 4.25
C ALA A 184 0.34 -3.65 5.15
N MET A 185 0.05 -2.46 4.62
CA MET A 185 -0.70 -1.40 5.32
C MET A 185 -2.14 -1.82 5.59
N GLU A 186 -2.83 -2.35 4.58
CA GLU A 186 -4.19 -2.84 4.74
C GLU A 186 -4.28 -4.06 5.67
N ASP A 187 -3.29 -4.97 5.64
CA ASP A 187 -3.23 -6.08 6.60
C ASP A 187 -3.05 -5.58 8.04
N LEU A 188 -2.24 -4.53 8.23
CA LEU A 188 -2.08 -3.87 9.53
C LEU A 188 -3.39 -3.21 9.99
N ARG A 189 -4.10 -2.53 9.08
CA ARG A 189 -5.41 -1.91 9.35
C ARG A 189 -6.44 -2.96 9.77
N LEU A 190 -6.55 -4.05 9.03
CA LEU A 190 -7.52 -5.12 9.30
C LEU A 190 -7.26 -5.90 10.60
N ARG A 191 -5.99 -6.13 10.93
CA ARG A 191 -5.62 -6.80 12.18
C ARG A 191 -5.77 -5.91 13.40
N GLY A 192 -5.82 -4.58 13.19
CA GLY A 192 -5.59 -3.62 14.25
C GLY A 192 -4.14 -3.69 14.77
N ALA A 193 -3.47 -2.59 15.05
CA ALA A 193 -2.08 -2.62 15.55
C ALA A 193 -1.94 -3.18 16.98
N GLY A 194 -3.01 -3.72 17.54
CA GLY A 194 -3.11 -4.14 18.92
C GLY A 194 -2.30 -5.38 19.33
N ASN A 195 -1.69 -6.09 18.41
CA ASN A 195 -1.07 -7.39 18.74
C ASN A 195 0.47 -7.35 18.90
N ILE A 196 1.11 -6.17 18.81
CA ILE A 196 2.57 -6.06 18.87
C ILE A 196 3.09 -5.75 20.28
N LEU A 197 2.24 -5.21 21.17
CA LEU A 197 2.63 -4.81 22.52
C LEU A 197 1.83 -5.50 23.67
N GLY A 198 1.08 -6.57 23.36
CA GLY A 198 0.33 -7.35 24.36
C GLY A 198 -1.19 -7.20 24.25
N GLU A 199 -1.91 -8.21 24.73
CA GLU A 199 -3.38 -8.40 24.58
C GLU A 199 -4.26 -7.25 25.13
N VAL A 200 -3.71 -6.32 25.90
CA VAL A 200 -4.47 -5.26 26.59
C VAL A 200 -4.68 -4.00 25.73
N GLN A 201 -3.98 -3.82 24.59
CA GLN A 201 -4.04 -2.59 23.80
C GLN A 201 -4.85 -2.68 22.49
N SER A 202 -5.41 -3.84 22.16
CA SER A 202 -6.18 -4.06 20.93
C SER A 202 -7.47 -3.23 20.79
N GLY A 203 -7.94 -2.60 21.87
CA GLY A 203 -9.16 -1.78 21.86
C GLY A 203 -8.97 -0.31 21.50
N HIS A 204 -7.76 0.24 21.52
CA HIS A 204 -7.56 1.69 21.34
C HIS A 204 -7.48 2.10 19.85
N MET A 205 -6.87 1.31 18.99
CA MET A 205 -6.77 1.62 17.56
C MET A 205 -8.11 1.53 16.83
N GLY A 206 -8.97 0.60 17.19
CA GLY A 206 -10.32 0.52 16.62
C GLY A 206 -11.19 1.72 16.95
N ARG A 207 -10.84 2.52 17.96
CA ARG A 207 -11.56 3.73 18.38
C ARG A 207 -11.00 5.02 17.77
N VAL A 208 -9.71 5.05 17.47
CA VAL A 208 -8.98 6.28 17.11
C VAL A 208 -8.67 6.33 15.60
N GLY A 209 -8.62 5.18 14.93
CA GLY A 209 -8.18 5.07 13.55
C GLY A 209 -6.66 4.89 13.43
N LEU A 210 -6.22 4.27 12.33
CA LEU A 210 -4.80 3.95 12.12
C LEU A 210 -3.97 5.22 11.93
N ASP A 211 -4.47 6.18 11.15
CA ASP A 211 -3.74 7.39 10.78
C ASP A 211 -3.44 8.24 12.02
N LEU A 212 -4.45 8.50 12.85
CA LEU A 212 -4.28 9.26 14.09
C LEU A 212 -3.39 8.50 15.11
N TYR A 213 -3.45 7.16 15.15
CA TYR A 213 -2.55 6.37 16.00
C TYR A 213 -1.09 6.50 15.56
N LEU A 214 -0.81 6.46 14.26
CA LEU A 214 0.54 6.63 13.72
C LEU A 214 1.07 8.04 13.99
N GLU A 215 0.26 9.07 13.79
CA GLU A 215 0.58 10.45 14.11
C GLU A 215 0.96 10.62 15.60
N MET A 216 0.14 10.10 16.50
CA MET A 216 0.43 10.12 17.95
C MET A 216 1.72 9.36 18.29
N LEU A 217 2.00 8.26 17.59
CA LEU A 217 3.21 7.47 17.81
C LEU A 217 4.46 8.21 17.31
N GLU A 218 4.39 8.82 16.13
CA GLU A 218 5.46 9.66 15.58
C GLU A 218 5.75 10.85 16.50
N GLU A 219 4.72 11.52 17.00
CA GLU A 219 4.85 12.62 17.94
C GLU A 219 5.52 12.16 19.25
N ALA A 220 5.11 11.03 19.81
CA ALA A 220 5.70 10.49 21.02
C ALA A 220 7.19 10.12 20.83
N VAL A 221 7.54 9.51 19.70
CA VAL A 221 8.93 9.18 19.35
C VAL A 221 9.78 10.43 19.13
N ALA A 222 9.24 11.45 18.45
CA ALA A 222 9.93 12.72 18.24
C ALA A 222 10.20 13.44 19.55
N ARG A 223 9.22 13.47 20.47
CA ARG A 223 9.41 14.01 21.83
C ARG A 223 10.50 13.28 22.61
N LEU A 224 10.53 11.93 22.53
CA LEU A 224 11.57 11.14 23.21
C LEU A 224 12.97 11.35 22.61
N LYS A 225 13.06 11.61 21.30
CA LYS A 225 14.31 11.90 20.60
C LYS A 225 14.74 13.38 20.72
N GLY A 226 13.89 14.25 21.29
CA GLY A 226 14.15 15.69 21.37
C GLY A 226 14.12 16.41 20.01
N THR A 227 13.47 15.81 19.00
CA THR A 227 13.28 16.43 17.69
C THR A 227 11.99 17.24 17.67
N PRO A 228 11.97 18.47 17.07
CA PRO A 228 10.76 19.26 16.99
C PRO A 228 9.70 18.52 16.18
N VAL A 229 8.50 18.41 16.74
CA VAL A 229 7.32 17.86 16.06
C VAL A 229 6.73 18.93 15.17
N THR A 230 6.76 18.75 13.85
CA THR A 230 6.00 19.56 12.91
C THR A 230 4.59 18.97 12.80
N GLN A 231 3.61 19.63 13.39
CA GLN A 231 2.20 19.28 13.14
C GLN A 231 1.82 19.77 11.75
N ASP A 232 1.37 18.85 10.89
CA ASP A 232 0.73 19.20 9.63
C ASP A 232 -0.64 19.82 9.93
N VAL A 233 -0.80 21.09 9.55
CA VAL A 233 -2.10 21.77 9.68
C VAL A 233 -2.91 21.47 8.43
N GLU A 234 -4.01 20.73 8.58
CA GLU A 234 -4.99 20.60 7.50
C GLU A 234 -5.58 21.97 7.16
N THR A 235 -5.28 22.45 5.96
CA THR A 235 -5.80 23.74 5.47
C THR A 235 -6.95 23.46 4.51
N GLU A 236 -8.16 23.82 4.88
CA GLU A 236 -9.33 23.78 4.00
C GLU A 236 -9.40 25.09 3.18
N LEU A 237 -9.30 24.97 1.84
CA LEU A 237 -9.38 26.08 0.92
C LEU A 237 -10.61 25.93 0.01
N ASN A 238 -11.60 26.81 0.20
CA ASN A 238 -12.79 26.88 -0.66
C ASN A 238 -12.73 28.15 -1.51
N LEU A 239 -12.21 28.03 -2.73
CA LEU A 239 -11.99 29.17 -3.63
C LEU A 239 -13.10 29.34 -4.67
N GLY A 240 -14.11 28.44 -4.73
CA GLY A 240 -15.16 28.49 -5.75
C GLY A 240 -14.66 28.31 -7.20
N LEU A 241 -13.42 27.82 -7.39
CA LEU A 241 -12.81 27.55 -8.67
C LEU A 241 -12.72 26.05 -8.93
N PRO A 242 -12.97 25.55 -10.16
CA PRO A 242 -12.72 24.17 -10.52
C PRO A 242 -11.20 23.92 -10.49
N ALA A 243 -10.72 23.25 -9.45
CA ALA A 243 -9.32 22.94 -9.21
C ALA A 243 -9.17 21.44 -8.93
N HIS A 244 -9.04 20.65 -9.99
CA HIS A 244 -8.96 19.18 -9.91
C HIS A 244 -8.29 18.60 -11.15
N ILE A 245 -7.97 17.30 -11.12
CA ILE A 245 -7.51 16.54 -12.30
C ILE A 245 -8.75 15.95 -12.98
N PRO A 246 -9.17 16.45 -14.16
CA PRO A 246 -10.36 15.96 -14.84
C PRO A 246 -10.24 14.50 -15.26
N GLN A 247 -11.36 13.77 -15.26
CA GLN A 247 -11.40 12.41 -15.77
C GLN A 247 -11.09 12.33 -17.27
N SER A 248 -11.41 13.38 -18.03
CA SER A 248 -11.08 13.48 -19.45
C SER A 248 -9.58 13.62 -19.72
N TYR A 249 -8.79 14.04 -18.73
CA TYR A 249 -7.33 14.15 -18.82
C TYR A 249 -6.62 12.87 -18.39
N ILE A 250 -7.08 12.22 -17.29
CA ILE A 250 -6.60 10.92 -16.82
C ILE A 250 -7.84 10.06 -16.56
N GLU A 251 -8.14 9.14 -17.48
CA GLU A 251 -9.33 8.27 -17.39
C GLU A 251 -9.23 7.28 -16.23
N ASP A 252 -8.04 6.68 -16.02
CA ASP A 252 -7.81 5.74 -14.93
C ASP A 252 -7.85 6.44 -13.57
N GLY A 253 -8.83 6.05 -12.74
CA GLY A 253 -9.03 6.65 -11.42
C GLY A 253 -7.86 6.40 -10.45
N ARG A 254 -7.15 5.27 -10.58
CA ARG A 254 -5.98 4.94 -9.74
C ARG A 254 -4.79 5.80 -10.12
N GLU A 255 -4.53 5.96 -11.41
CA GLU A 255 -3.46 6.81 -11.90
C GLU A 255 -3.73 8.28 -11.58
N ARG A 256 -4.99 8.72 -11.69
CA ARG A 256 -5.40 10.07 -11.28
C ARG A 256 -5.15 10.31 -9.79
N LEU A 257 -5.45 9.34 -8.92
CA LEU A 257 -5.18 9.44 -7.47
C LEU A 257 -3.67 9.49 -7.17
N ARG A 258 -2.85 8.74 -7.92
CA ARG A 258 -1.39 8.82 -7.83
C ARG A 258 -0.86 10.21 -8.15
N CYS A 259 -1.37 10.81 -9.23
CA CYS A 259 -1.00 12.16 -9.62
C CYS A 259 -1.42 13.19 -8.56
N TYR A 260 -2.59 13.05 -7.95
CA TYR A 260 -2.99 13.87 -6.82
C TYR A 260 -2.00 13.77 -5.66
N LYS A 261 -1.68 12.54 -5.24
CA LYS A 261 -0.73 12.31 -4.14
C LYS A 261 0.66 12.87 -4.45
N ALA A 262 1.17 12.67 -5.66
CA ALA A 262 2.48 13.19 -6.06
C ALA A 262 2.53 14.72 -6.01
N LEU A 263 1.50 15.41 -6.52
CA LEU A 263 1.43 16.87 -6.49
C LEU A 263 1.28 17.43 -5.08
N THR A 264 0.45 16.81 -4.23
CA THR A 264 0.22 17.27 -2.85
C THR A 264 1.37 16.96 -1.91
N SER A 265 2.09 15.84 -2.12
CA SER A 265 3.26 15.46 -1.32
C SER A 265 4.53 16.23 -1.69
N ALA A 266 4.56 16.94 -2.80
CA ALA A 266 5.70 17.75 -3.22
C ALA A 266 5.85 18.96 -2.29
N THR A 267 6.91 18.97 -1.48
CA THR A 267 7.17 19.98 -0.43
C THR A 267 7.73 21.31 -0.95
N SER A 268 8.09 21.39 -2.23
CA SER A 268 8.60 22.61 -2.87
C SER A 268 7.99 22.83 -4.24
N GLY A 269 7.95 24.10 -4.70
CA GLY A 269 7.50 24.44 -6.03
C GLY A 269 8.30 23.73 -7.14
N ALA A 270 9.62 23.59 -6.98
CA ALA A 270 10.48 22.89 -7.93
C ALA A 270 10.14 21.40 -8.04
N ALA A 271 9.93 20.71 -6.90
CA ALA A 271 9.52 19.31 -6.89
C ALA A 271 8.13 19.13 -7.52
N ARG A 272 7.23 20.07 -7.29
CA ARG A 272 5.88 20.06 -7.88
C ARG A 272 5.91 20.30 -9.39
N GLU A 273 6.79 21.17 -9.86
CA GLU A 273 7.02 21.39 -11.29
C GLU A 273 7.56 20.14 -11.99
N GLU A 274 8.47 19.41 -11.36
CA GLU A 274 8.99 18.13 -11.89
C GLU A 274 7.86 17.09 -12.06
N VAL A 275 7.00 16.94 -11.05
CA VAL A 275 5.82 16.08 -11.15
C VAL A 275 4.90 16.56 -12.29
N ALA A 276 4.64 17.85 -12.39
CA ALA A 276 3.80 18.42 -13.44
C ALA A 276 4.40 18.17 -14.83
N LEU A 277 5.71 18.33 -15.01
CA LEU A 277 6.39 18.03 -16.27
C LEU A 277 6.24 16.56 -16.65
N SER A 278 6.41 15.63 -15.70
CA SER A 278 6.19 14.20 -15.93
C SER A 278 4.75 13.89 -16.34
N MET A 279 3.77 14.55 -15.72
CA MET A 279 2.36 14.41 -16.11
C MET A 279 2.11 14.93 -17.53
N ARG A 280 2.69 16.06 -17.90
CA ARG A 280 2.57 16.63 -19.24
C ARG A 280 3.15 15.71 -20.32
N ASP A 281 4.29 15.10 -20.05
CA ASP A 281 4.93 14.15 -20.97
C ASP A 281 4.07 12.89 -21.19
N ARG A 282 3.34 12.44 -20.17
CA ARG A 282 2.53 11.22 -20.22
C ARG A 282 1.11 11.44 -20.76
N PHE A 283 0.48 12.54 -20.40
CA PHE A 283 -0.95 12.76 -20.63
C PHE A 283 -1.24 13.97 -21.55
N GLY A 284 -0.21 14.71 -21.97
CA GLY A 284 -0.36 15.86 -22.85
C GLY A 284 -0.55 17.19 -22.11
N SER A 285 -1.07 18.21 -22.81
CA SER A 285 -1.25 19.56 -22.28
C SER A 285 -2.27 19.63 -21.15
N PHE A 286 -1.99 20.46 -20.13
CA PHE A 286 -2.83 20.60 -18.96
C PHE A 286 -4.18 21.25 -19.28
N PRO A 287 -5.29 20.66 -18.82
CA PRO A 287 -6.58 21.34 -18.77
C PRO A 287 -6.57 22.46 -17.72
N GLN A 288 -7.45 23.44 -17.87
CA GLN A 288 -7.49 24.62 -17.01
C GLN A 288 -7.72 24.28 -15.52
N GLU A 289 -8.51 23.24 -15.24
CA GLU A 289 -8.80 22.76 -13.90
C GLU A 289 -7.54 22.25 -13.19
N LEU A 290 -6.64 21.57 -13.93
CA LEU A 290 -5.35 21.10 -13.39
C LEU A 290 -4.38 22.28 -13.18
N VAL A 291 -4.36 23.24 -14.08
CA VAL A 291 -3.58 24.49 -13.90
C VAL A 291 -4.03 25.22 -12.64
N ASN A 292 -5.33 25.34 -12.41
CA ASN A 292 -5.90 25.94 -11.20
C ASN A 292 -5.48 25.15 -9.95
N PHE A 293 -5.51 23.83 -10.00
CA PHE A 293 -5.13 22.97 -8.87
C PHE A 293 -3.66 23.16 -8.49
N ILE A 294 -2.75 23.17 -9.45
CA ILE A 294 -1.32 23.42 -9.21
C ILE A 294 -1.11 24.82 -8.64
N ALA A 295 -1.77 25.85 -9.21
CA ALA A 295 -1.67 27.22 -8.73
C ALA A 295 -2.19 27.38 -7.29
N VAL A 296 -3.25 26.65 -6.90
CA VAL A 296 -3.74 26.63 -5.51
C VAL A 296 -2.70 26.05 -4.57
N LEU A 297 -2.07 24.93 -4.94
CA LEU A 297 -1.02 24.30 -4.13
C LEU A 297 0.19 25.25 -3.95
N ASP A 298 0.60 25.96 -4.99
CA ASP A 298 1.68 26.95 -4.92
C ASP A 298 1.24 28.22 -4.16
N GLY A 299 0.01 28.66 -4.35
CA GLY A 299 -0.57 29.83 -3.68
C GLY A 299 -0.72 29.67 -2.17
N ALA A 300 -1.04 28.48 -1.67
CA ALA A 300 -1.11 28.21 -0.23
C ALA A 300 0.25 28.44 0.45
N LEU A 301 1.36 27.99 -0.15
CA LEU A 301 2.71 28.22 0.35
C LEU A 301 3.07 29.71 0.33
N LEU A 302 2.81 30.40 -0.78
CA LEU A 302 3.08 31.84 -0.94
C LEU A 302 2.26 32.68 0.06
N THR A 303 1.00 32.30 0.31
CA THR A 303 0.14 33.00 1.28
C THR A 303 0.70 32.88 2.69
N ASN A 304 1.16 31.70 3.10
CA ASN A 304 1.77 31.49 4.41
C ASN A 304 3.07 32.33 4.58
N MET A 305 3.93 32.35 3.56
CA MET A 305 5.15 33.18 3.56
C MET A 305 4.82 34.68 3.59
N ARG A 306 3.83 35.13 2.79
CA ARG A 306 3.40 36.53 2.73
C ARG A 306 2.82 37.00 4.06
N THR A 307 1.98 36.18 4.71
CA THR A 307 1.40 36.51 6.01
C THR A 307 2.48 36.69 7.08
N GLY A 308 3.48 35.79 7.12
CA GLY A 308 4.61 35.92 8.02
C GLY A 308 5.40 37.21 7.81
N ALA A 309 5.74 37.52 6.56
CA ALA A 309 6.45 38.75 6.21
C ALA A 309 5.65 40.03 6.56
N GLN A 310 4.35 40.05 6.29
CA GLN A 310 3.48 41.18 6.65
C GLN A 310 3.43 41.38 8.17
N THR A 311 3.34 40.33 8.98
CA THR A 311 3.34 40.41 10.43
C THR A 311 4.66 41.03 10.94
N ALA A 312 5.80 40.55 10.44
CA ALA A 312 7.12 41.09 10.81
C ALA A 312 7.27 42.57 10.48
N VAL A 313 6.84 43.00 9.28
CA VAL A 313 6.87 44.40 8.86
C VAL A 313 5.92 45.24 9.71
N ALA A 314 4.70 44.77 9.98
CA ALA A 314 3.75 45.47 10.83
C ALA A 314 4.29 45.70 12.25
N LEU A 315 4.92 44.72 12.85
CA LEU A 315 5.56 44.85 14.16
C LEU A 315 6.68 45.87 14.14
N LYS A 316 7.53 45.89 13.09
CA LYS A 316 8.57 46.88 12.92
C LYS A 316 8.01 48.31 12.95
N TYR A 317 6.93 48.56 12.21
CA TYR A 317 6.27 49.87 12.18
C TYR A 317 5.59 50.22 13.50
N LEU A 318 4.91 49.32 14.13
CA LEU A 318 4.24 49.52 15.41
C LEU A 318 5.22 49.83 16.55
N LEU A 319 6.42 49.29 16.50
CA LEU A 319 7.47 49.53 17.50
C LEU A 319 8.37 50.71 17.11
N GLY A 320 8.13 51.38 15.99
CA GLY A 320 8.87 52.58 15.55
C GLY A 320 10.34 52.32 15.22
N LEU A 321 10.73 51.10 14.85
CA LEU A 321 12.12 50.74 14.57
C LEU A 321 12.59 51.29 13.22
N LYS A 322 13.83 51.82 13.21
CA LYS A 322 14.50 52.25 11.98
C LYS A 322 15.10 51.07 11.23
N ASP A 323 15.48 51.29 9.96
CA ASP A 323 16.13 50.26 9.16
C ASP A 323 17.48 49.83 9.77
N GLY A 324 17.66 48.53 9.95
CA GLY A 324 18.83 47.94 10.58
C GLY A 324 18.79 47.87 12.11
N GLU A 325 17.80 48.49 12.75
CA GLU A 325 17.63 48.41 14.22
C GLU A 325 16.92 47.09 14.62
N ARG A 326 17.50 46.42 15.62
CA ARG A 326 16.90 45.19 16.21
C ARG A 326 16.55 45.47 17.67
N ARG A 327 15.45 44.88 18.12
CA ARG A 327 14.99 44.99 19.50
C ARG A 327 14.61 43.68 20.05
N PRO A 328 14.98 43.31 21.30
CA PRO A 328 14.52 42.14 21.98
C PRO A 328 12.99 42.22 22.17
N ILE A 329 12.29 41.13 21.91
CA ILE A 329 10.85 41.00 22.11
C ILE A 329 10.50 39.66 22.72
N HIS A 330 9.44 39.64 23.55
CA HIS A 330 8.78 38.43 24.00
C HIS A 330 7.64 38.13 23.00
N LEU A 331 7.66 36.96 22.38
CA LEU A 331 6.70 36.61 21.33
C LEU A 331 5.84 35.43 21.81
N GLY A 332 4.56 35.71 22.03
CA GLY A 332 3.56 34.66 22.26
C GLY A 332 2.91 34.24 20.93
N ILE A 333 2.99 32.96 20.60
CA ILE A 333 2.35 32.40 19.41
C ILE A 333 1.23 31.46 19.80
N TYR A 334 0.02 31.74 19.30
CA TYR A 334 -1.12 30.85 19.44
C TYR A 334 -1.22 29.96 18.20
N GLY A 335 -0.89 28.67 18.38
CA GLY A 335 -0.92 27.65 17.33
C GLY A 335 0.45 27.39 16.69
N ALA A 336 0.88 26.14 16.73
CA ALA A 336 2.18 25.69 16.21
C ALA A 336 2.16 25.30 14.71
N GLY A 337 1.14 25.71 13.95
CA GLY A 337 1.01 25.39 12.54
C GLY A 337 1.99 26.12 11.63
N MET A 338 1.97 25.80 10.33
CA MET A 338 2.88 26.36 9.32
C MET A 338 2.89 27.90 9.31
N GLN A 339 1.74 28.56 9.52
CA GLN A 339 1.65 30.01 9.63
C GLN A 339 2.41 30.51 10.86
N GLY A 340 2.26 29.87 12.02
CA GLY A 340 3.01 30.22 13.23
C GLY A 340 4.51 30.14 13.01
N HIS A 341 4.99 29.05 12.41
CA HIS A 341 6.41 28.87 12.06
C HIS A 341 6.92 29.96 11.09
N MET A 342 6.15 30.26 10.03
CA MET A 342 6.54 31.28 9.05
C MET A 342 6.53 32.69 9.66
N GLN A 343 5.58 32.99 10.54
CA GLN A 343 5.55 34.24 11.30
C GLN A 343 6.76 34.36 12.23
N THR A 344 7.05 33.32 13.02
CA THR A 344 8.24 33.31 13.92
C THR A 344 9.52 33.51 13.12
N ARG A 345 9.69 32.78 12.02
CA ARG A 345 10.87 32.88 11.15
C ARG A 345 11.01 34.28 10.54
N ALA A 346 9.91 34.88 10.08
CA ALA A 346 9.94 36.22 9.53
C ALA A 346 10.23 37.29 10.59
N ILE A 347 9.63 37.15 11.79
CA ILE A 347 9.87 38.06 12.91
C ILE A 347 11.32 37.96 13.40
N SER A 348 11.89 36.74 13.50
CA SER A 348 13.28 36.52 13.90
C SER A 348 14.33 37.16 12.97
N THR A 349 13.95 37.51 11.72
CA THR A 349 14.83 38.26 10.81
C THR A 349 14.97 39.74 11.20
N LEU A 350 13.98 40.30 11.88
CA LEU A 350 13.91 41.73 12.22
C LEU A 350 14.08 42.00 13.73
N PHE A 351 13.85 41.01 14.58
CA PHE A 351 13.86 41.15 16.02
C PHE A 351 14.69 40.04 16.68
N ASP A 352 15.19 40.32 17.87
CA ASP A 352 15.82 39.33 18.74
C ASP A 352 14.75 38.73 19.68
N ILE A 353 14.41 37.44 19.45
CA ILE A 353 13.39 36.76 20.24
C ILE A 353 14.03 36.19 21.49
N GLU A 354 13.68 36.76 22.68
CA GLU A 354 14.20 36.30 23.98
C GLU A 354 13.37 35.16 24.53
N GLU A 355 12.08 35.06 24.20
CA GLU A 355 11.17 34.02 24.69
C GLU A 355 10.10 33.75 23.62
N LEU A 356 9.80 32.44 23.42
CA LEU A 356 8.85 31.94 22.42
C LEU A 356 7.66 31.27 23.10
#